data_b6466df72d60e7eb3d055ba50c7dd9da
#
_entry.id   b6466df72d60e7eb3d055ba50c7dd9da
#
_cell.length_a   1.000
_cell.length_b   1.000
_cell.length_c   1.000
_cell.angle_alpha   90.00
_cell.angle_beta   90.00
_cell.angle_gamma   90.00
#
_symmetry.space_group_name_H-M   'P 1'
#
loop_
_entity.id
_entity.type
_entity.pdbx_description
1 polymer ?
#
loop_
_entity_poly.entity_id
_entity_poly.type
_entity_poly.pdbx_seq_one_letter_code
_entity_poly.pdbx_strand_id
1 'polypeptide(L)'
;AYDTSVTPWLLEMVAGMIEEGETIEAVARREAMEEAGLTVGRTRPVISYLASPGGTSERSSILVGEVDATTAVGIHGLADENEDIRVHVVSREQAYQWVEEGKIDNAAAVIALQWLQLHHQELKNEWKK
;
A
#
# COMPACT_ATOMS: atom_id res chain seq x y z
N ALA A 1 -17.53 9.37 5.04
CA ALA A 1 -17.40 9.54 3.60
C ALA A 1 -16.27 10.53 3.27
N TYR A 2 -15.63 10.31 2.16
CA TYR A 2 -14.54 11.17 1.71
C TYR A 2 -15.08 12.50 1.19
N ASP A 3 -14.54 13.60 1.68
CA ASP A 3 -14.97 14.95 1.28
C ASP A 3 -14.14 15.45 0.10
N THR A 4 -14.66 15.31 -1.09
CA THR A 4 -13.97 15.69 -2.31
C THR A 4 -13.94 17.22 -2.54
N SER A 5 -14.66 18.00 -1.72
CA SER A 5 -14.61 19.46 -1.82
C SER A 5 -13.29 20.02 -1.30
N VAL A 6 -12.60 19.28 -0.44
CA VAL A 6 -11.31 19.70 0.15
C VAL A 6 -10.14 19.23 -0.72
N THR A 7 -10.15 17.95 -1.11
CA THR A 7 -9.14 17.39 -2.00
C THR A 7 -9.75 16.24 -2.81
N PRO A 8 -9.52 16.21 -4.13
CA PRO A 8 -10.02 15.11 -4.96
C PRO A 8 -9.13 13.86 -4.90
N TRP A 9 -7.99 13.90 -4.19
CA TRP A 9 -7.03 12.79 -4.16
C TRP A 9 -7.10 12.04 -2.84
N LEU A 10 -7.10 10.71 -2.95
CA LEU A 10 -7.02 9.81 -1.80
C LEU A 10 -5.59 9.28 -1.69
N LEU A 11 -5.00 9.35 -0.50
CA LEU A 11 -3.68 8.78 -0.25
C LEU A 11 -3.82 7.31 0.12
N GLU A 12 -3.27 6.44 -0.71
CA GLU A 12 -3.41 5.00 -0.55
C GLU A 12 -2.08 4.27 -0.69
N MET A 13 -2.06 3.02 -0.26
CA MET A 13 -0.99 2.08 -0.54
C MET A 13 -1.31 1.36 -1.86
N VAL A 14 -0.30 0.77 -2.50
CA VAL A 14 -0.53 -0.09 -3.66
C VAL A 14 -1.45 -1.24 -3.25
N ALA A 15 -2.49 -1.48 -4.01
CA ALA A 15 -3.50 -2.48 -3.68
C ALA A 15 -4.12 -3.09 -4.92
N GLY A 16 -4.60 -4.32 -4.79
CA GLY A 16 -5.29 -5.01 -5.86
C GLY A 16 -6.08 -6.19 -5.33
N MET A 17 -6.96 -6.72 -6.17
CA MET A 17 -7.77 -7.88 -5.84
C MET A 17 -7.05 -9.17 -6.18
N ILE A 18 -7.17 -10.16 -5.29
CA ILE A 18 -6.62 -11.49 -5.49
C ILE A 18 -7.63 -12.31 -6.28
N GLU A 19 -7.23 -12.77 -7.45
CA GLU A 19 -8.06 -13.63 -8.29
C GLU A 19 -7.76 -15.09 -7.98
N GLU A 20 -8.66 -15.97 -8.39
CA GLU A 20 -8.51 -17.40 -8.20
C GLU A 20 -7.19 -17.90 -8.79
N GLY A 21 -6.46 -18.68 -8.02
CA GLY A 21 -5.18 -19.24 -8.44
C GLY A 21 -3.99 -18.32 -8.23
N GLU A 22 -4.20 -17.09 -7.80
CA GLU A 22 -3.11 -16.17 -7.55
C GLU A 22 -2.66 -16.21 -6.08
N THR A 23 -1.36 -15.97 -5.86
CA THR A 23 -0.83 -15.77 -4.51
C THR A 23 -0.85 -14.27 -4.18
N ILE A 24 -0.85 -13.98 -2.90
CA ILE A 24 -0.78 -12.59 -2.40
C ILE A 24 0.46 -11.90 -2.95
N GLU A 25 1.61 -12.59 -2.98
CA GLU A 25 2.86 -12.02 -3.50
C GLU A 25 2.77 -11.71 -4.99
N ALA A 26 2.15 -12.59 -5.78
CA ALA A 26 2.01 -12.37 -7.21
C ALA A 26 1.16 -11.14 -7.49
N VAL A 27 0.08 -10.97 -6.74
CA VAL A 27 -0.80 -9.78 -6.85
C VAL A 27 -0.02 -8.53 -6.46
N ALA A 28 0.72 -8.56 -5.36
CA ALA A 28 1.51 -7.42 -4.90
C ALA A 28 2.52 -6.98 -5.95
N ARG A 29 3.22 -7.93 -6.58
CA ARG A 29 4.21 -7.63 -7.62
C ARG A 29 3.55 -7.04 -8.86
N ARG A 30 2.43 -7.59 -9.29
CA ARG A 30 1.69 -7.08 -10.44
C ARG A 30 1.18 -5.66 -10.20
N GLU A 31 0.54 -5.44 -9.07
CA GLU A 31 -0.03 -4.13 -8.75
C GLU A 31 1.04 -3.07 -8.51
N ALA A 32 2.17 -3.42 -7.92
CA ALA A 32 3.28 -2.48 -7.76
C ALA A 32 3.81 -2.02 -9.12
N MET A 33 3.87 -2.92 -10.10
CA MET A 33 4.30 -2.56 -11.44
C MET A 33 3.24 -1.70 -12.14
N GLU A 34 1.97 -2.09 -12.07
CA GLU A 34 0.89 -1.37 -12.75
C GLU A 34 0.63 0.01 -12.14
N GLU A 35 0.64 0.10 -10.82
CA GLU A 35 0.27 1.35 -10.14
C GLU A 35 1.45 2.27 -9.88
N ALA A 36 2.66 1.74 -9.75
CA ALA A 36 3.81 2.55 -9.35
C ALA A 36 5.05 2.34 -10.23
N GLY A 37 5.01 1.43 -11.19
CA GLY A 37 6.16 1.15 -12.06
C GLY A 37 7.33 0.53 -11.31
N LEU A 38 7.07 -0.19 -10.23
CA LEU A 38 8.11 -0.73 -9.36
C LEU A 38 8.24 -2.24 -9.46
N THR A 39 9.48 -2.72 -9.44
CA THR A 39 9.79 -4.14 -9.33
C THR A 39 10.06 -4.45 -7.86
N VAL A 40 9.32 -5.41 -7.31
CA VAL A 40 9.41 -5.78 -5.90
C VAL A 40 10.47 -6.85 -5.70
N GLY A 41 11.38 -6.63 -4.75
CA GLY A 41 12.39 -7.60 -4.34
C GLY A 41 11.87 -8.53 -3.24
N ARG A 42 12.49 -8.45 -2.06
CA ARG A 42 12.06 -9.26 -0.92
C ARG A 42 10.71 -8.79 -0.40
N THR A 43 9.91 -9.72 0.11
CA THR A 43 8.61 -9.41 0.69
C THR A 43 8.47 -10.04 2.07
N ARG A 44 7.62 -9.46 2.88
CA ARG A 44 7.25 -10.01 4.18
C ARG A 44 5.75 -9.82 4.40
N PRO A 45 4.99 -10.90 4.64
CA PRO A 45 3.59 -10.77 5.05
C PRO A 45 3.49 -10.05 6.39
N VAL A 46 2.56 -9.13 6.48
CA VAL A 46 2.36 -8.31 7.69
C VAL A 46 1.16 -8.80 8.48
N ILE A 47 -0.02 -8.73 7.88
CA ILE A 47 -1.26 -9.06 8.57
C ILE A 47 -2.37 -9.31 7.57
N SER A 48 -3.34 -10.12 7.98
CA SER A 48 -4.58 -10.34 7.23
C SER A 48 -5.74 -10.03 8.16
N TYR A 49 -6.73 -9.31 7.69
CA TYR A 49 -7.84 -8.88 8.53
C TYR A 49 -9.14 -8.81 7.75
N LEU A 50 -10.27 -8.82 8.47
CA LEU A 50 -11.58 -8.62 7.88
C LEU A 50 -11.87 -7.12 7.84
N ALA A 51 -12.15 -6.60 6.64
CA ALA A 51 -12.35 -5.17 6.47
C ALA A 51 -13.62 -4.66 7.15
N SER A 52 -14.71 -5.41 7.03
CA SER A 52 -16.02 -5.01 7.60
C SER A 52 -16.87 -6.25 7.88
N PRO A 53 -16.58 -6.98 8.97
CA PRO A 53 -17.20 -8.28 9.21
C PRO A 53 -18.72 -8.23 9.41
N GLY A 54 -19.27 -7.07 9.79
CA GLY A 54 -20.72 -6.91 9.91
C GLY A 54 -21.43 -6.70 8.57
N GLY A 55 -20.70 -6.30 7.53
CA GLY A 55 -21.28 -5.99 6.23
C GLY A 55 -20.80 -6.85 5.09
N THR A 56 -19.60 -7.41 5.18
CA THR A 56 -18.99 -8.21 4.12
C THR A 56 -18.14 -9.33 4.70
N SER A 57 -17.76 -10.28 3.85
CA SER A 57 -16.78 -11.32 4.19
C SER A 57 -15.40 -11.01 3.62
N GLU A 58 -15.19 -9.79 3.11
CA GLU A 58 -13.93 -9.39 2.51
C GLU A 58 -12.77 -9.45 3.49
N ARG A 59 -11.71 -10.10 3.09
CA ARG A 59 -10.47 -10.17 3.87
C ARG A 59 -9.36 -9.44 3.10
N SER A 60 -8.66 -8.56 3.80
CA SER A 60 -7.51 -7.83 3.25
C SER A 60 -6.22 -8.40 3.79
N SER A 61 -5.20 -8.46 2.95
CA SER A 61 -3.88 -8.93 3.32
C SER A 61 -2.85 -7.87 2.97
N ILE A 62 -1.92 -7.64 3.88
CA ILE A 62 -0.88 -6.62 3.73
C ILE A 62 0.49 -7.29 3.68
N LEU A 63 1.29 -6.87 2.70
CA LEU A 63 2.69 -7.26 2.56
C LEU A 63 3.56 -6.00 2.58
N VAL A 64 4.77 -6.13 3.09
CA VAL A 64 5.82 -5.13 2.90
C VAL A 64 6.75 -5.67 1.82
N GLY A 65 7.05 -4.84 0.83
CA GLY A 65 7.95 -5.19 -0.26
C GLY A 65 9.13 -4.24 -0.37
N GLU A 66 10.29 -4.80 -0.73
CA GLU A 66 11.50 -4.03 -0.98
C GLU A 66 11.51 -3.56 -2.43
N VAL A 67 11.70 -2.25 -2.64
CA VAL A 67 11.73 -1.67 -3.98
C VAL A 67 12.86 -0.65 -4.09
N ASP A 68 13.25 -0.35 -5.35
CA ASP A 68 14.14 0.77 -5.64
C ASP A 68 13.27 2.01 -5.88
N ALA A 69 13.15 2.85 -4.86
CA ALA A 69 12.30 4.03 -4.91
C ALA A 69 12.77 5.09 -5.89
N THR A 70 14.02 5.02 -6.37
CA THR A 70 14.52 5.99 -7.36
C THR A 70 13.82 5.86 -8.70
N THR A 71 13.15 4.73 -8.96
CA THR A 71 12.40 4.50 -10.19
C THR A 71 10.93 4.90 -10.08
N ALA A 72 10.47 5.28 -8.90
CA ALA A 72 9.06 5.61 -8.64
C ALA A 72 8.79 7.06 -9.04
N VAL A 73 8.46 7.29 -10.30
CA VAL A 73 8.23 8.65 -10.82
C VAL A 73 6.97 8.67 -11.70
N GLY A 74 6.33 9.83 -11.75
CA GLY A 74 5.27 10.10 -12.70
C GLY A 74 3.89 9.62 -12.27
N ILE A 75 3.00 9.51 -13.26
CA ILE A 75 1.63 9.07 -13.09
C ILE A 75 1.48 7.68 -13.72
N HIS A 76 0.89 6.77 -12.97
CA HIS A 76 0.73 5.37 -13.34
C HIS A 76 -0.73 4.94 -13.25
N GLY A 77 -0.99 3.67 -13.50
CA GLY A 77 -2.30 3.08 -13.53
C GLY A 77 -2.68 2.68 -14.95
N LEU A 78 -3.72 1.87 -15.09
CA LEU A 78 -4.18 1.42 -16.39
C LEU A 78 -5.24 2.35 -16.95
N ALA A 79 -5.02 2.86 -18.15
CA ALA A 79 -5.95 3.78 -18.80
C ALA A 79 -7.32 3.16 -19.04
N ASP A 80 -7.37 1.87 -19.35
CA ASP A 80 -8.62 1.15 -19.59
C ASP A 80 -9.40 0.87 -18.29
N GLU A 81 -8.74 0.99 -17.13
CA GLU A 81 -9.39 0.92 -15.82
C GLU A 81 -9.71 2.30 -15.25
N ASN A 82 -9.49 3.35 -16.05
CA ASN A 82 -9.70 4.72 -15.66
C ASN A 82 -8.94 5.11 -14.39
N GLU A 83 -7.74 4.58 -14.25
CA GLU A 83 -6.86 4.89 -13.12
C GLU A 83 -5.97 6.08 -13.41
N ASP A 84 -5.84 6.98 -12.44
CA ASP A 84 -4.98 8.14 -12.51
C ASP A 84 -4.26 8.25 -11.16
N ILE A 85 -3.03 7.71 -11.12
CA ILE A 85 -2.29 7.52 -9.88
C ILE A 85 -1.00 8.34 -9.92
N ARG A 86 -0.83 9.22 -8.94
CA ARG A 86 0.44 9.92 -8.73
C ARG A 86 1.21 9.23 -7.61
N VAL A 87 2.39 8.74 -7.94
CA VAL A 87 3.26 8.05 -6.98
C VAL A 87 4.04 9.06 -6.16
N HIS A 88 4.03 8.88 -4.83
CA HIS A 88 4.80 9.68 -3.90
C HIS A 88 5.79 8.80 -3.15
N VAL A 89 7.03 9.27 -3.05
CA VAL A 89 8.06 8.63 -2.23
C VAL A 89 8.25 9.50 -1.01
N VAL A 90 7.94 8.95 0.15
CA VAL A 90 8.03 9.69 1.41
C VAL A 90 8.73 8.86 2.47
N SER A 91 9.30 9.51 3.47
CA SER A 91 9.89 8.80 4.60
C SER A 91 8.80 8.11 5.43
N ARG A 92 9.21 7.08 6.18
CA ARG A 92 8.30 6.40 7.11
C ARG A 92 7.72 7.40 8.12
N GLU A 93 8.56 8.27 8.65
CA GLU A 93 8.16 9.28 9.62
C GLU A 93 7.10 10.22 9.04
N GLN A 94 7.28 10.67 7.80
CA GLN A 94 6.32 11.55 7.15
C GLN A 94 5.00 10.84 6.90
N ALA A 95 5.04 9.59 6.44
CA ALA A 95 3.82 8.83 6.20
C ALA A 95 3.04 8.61 7.50
N TYR A 96 3.74 8.29 8.58
CA TYR A 96 3.09 8.08 9.87
C TYR A 96 2.48 9.38 10.40
N GLN A 97 3.18 10.50 10.21
CA GLN A 97 2.63 11.80 10.59
C GLN A 97 1.32 12.08 9.84
N TRP A 98 1.25 11.73 8.55
CA TRP A 98 0.01 11.88 7.78
C TRP A 98 -1.13 11.01 8.31
N VAL A 99 -0.82 9.86 8.88
CA VAL A 99 -1.82 9.04 9.58
C VAL A 99 -2.33 9.78 10.81
N GLU A 100 -1.42 10.31 11.62
CA GLU A 100 -1.78 11.03 12.84
C GLU A 100 -2.58 12.28 12.56
N GLU A 101 -2.30 12.97 11.45
CA GLU A 101 -3.01 14.17 11.03
C GLU A 101 -4.35 13.88 10.33
N GLY A 102 -4.64 12.62 10.06
CA GLY A 102 -5.85 12.23 9.36
C GLY A 102 -5.82 12.40 7.85
N LYS A 103 -4.67 12.71 7.26
CA LYS A 103 -4.51 12.80 5.80
C LYS A 103 -4.53 11.44 5.15
N ILE A 104 -4.02 10.43 5.83
CA ILE A 104 -4.15 9.03 5.43
C ILE A 104 -5.17 8.42 6.39
N ASP A 105 -6.33 8.10 5.88
CA ASP A 105 -7.47 7.71 6.71
C ASP A 105 -8.21 6.45 6.21
N ASN A 106 -7.68 5.77 5.20
CA ASN A 106 -8.26 4.48 4.81
C ASN A 106 -7.63 3.35 5.64
N ALA A 107 -8.44 2.33 5.93
CA ALA A 107 -8.09 1.28 6.89
C ALA A 107 -6.78 0.57 6.54
N ALA A 108 -6.62 0.13 5.31
CA ALA A 108 -5.44 -0.64 4.90
C ALA A 108 -4.15 0.16 5.09
N ALA A 109 -4.15 1.41 4.67
CA ALA A 109 -2.96 2.27 4.79
C ALA A 109 -2.66 2.59 6.25
N VAL A 110 -3.67 2.87 7.06
CA VAL A 110 -3.50 3.13 8.50
C VAL A 110 -2.88 1.92 9.18
N ILE A 111 -3.43 0.73 8.95
CA ILE A 111 -2.92 -0.51 9.55
C ILE A 111 -1.47 -0.77 9.11
N ALA A 112 -1.19 -0.64 7.82
CA ALA A 112 0.14 -0.90 7.29
C ALA A 112 1.19 0.04 7.88
N LEU A 113 0.87 1.33 7.97
CA LEU A 113 1.82 2.32 8.48
C LEU A 113 2.00 2.22 10.00
N GLN A 114 0.95 1.88 10.73
CA GLN A 114 1.08 1.62 12.17
C GLN A 114 1.93 0.38 12.42
N TRP A 115 1.74 -0.68 11.63
CA TRP A 115 2.59 -1.86 11.74
C TRP A 115 4.06 -1.50 11.46
N LEU A 116 4.30 -0.74 10.41
CA LEU A 116 5.66 -0.33 10.05
C LEU A 116 6.30 0.52 11.14
N GLN A 117 5.54 1.41 11.75
CA GLN A 117 6.02 2.24 12.86
C GLN A 117 6.50 1.38 14.03
N LEU A 118 5.78 0.30 14.32
CA LEU A 118 6.12 -0.60 15.43
C LEU A 118 7.25 -1.56 15.10
N HIS A 119 7.43 -1.92 13.83
CA HIS A 119 8.30 -3.04 13.44
C HIS A 119 9.41 -2.69 12.45
N HIS A 120 9.60 -1.40 12.11
CA HIS A 120 10.57 -1.03 11.08
C HIS A 120 12.00 -1.47 11.41
N GLN A 121 12.38 -1.43 12.69
CA GLN A 121 13.73 -1.82 13.09
C GLN A 121 13.92 -3.33 12.91
N GLU A 122 12.92 -4.12 13.27
CA GLU A 122 12.93 -5.56 13.08
C GLU A 122 13.07 -5.91 11.61
N LEU A 123 12.33 -5.21 10.75
CA LEU A 123 12.37 -5.41 9.31
C LEU A 123 13.73 -5.04 8.73
N LYS A 124 14.33 -3.93 9.17
CA LYS A 124 15.67 -3.52 8.75
C LYS A 124 16.70 -4.59 9.11
N ASN A 125 16.61 -5.14 10.30
CA ASN A 125 17.53 -6.19 10.76
C ASN A 125 17.38 -7.46 9.92
N GLU A 126 16.14 -7.84 9.60
CA GLU A 126 15.84 -9.00 8.77
C GLU A 126 16.42 -8.86 7.36
N TRP A 127 16.29 -7.67 6.76
CA TRP A 127 16.70 -7.41 5.39
C TRP A 127 18.13 -6.89 5.24
N LYS A 128 18.85 -6.75 6.32
CA LYS A 128 20.22 -6.24 6.30
C LYS A 128 21.21 -7.18 5.65
N LYS A 129 20.90 -8.46 5.61
CA LYS A 129 21.78 -9.52 5.09
C LYS A 129 21.80 -9.59 3.58
#